data_05a23f74facbf108eff4331e9d1060b9
#
_entry.id   05a23f74facbf108eff4331e9d1060b9
#
_cell.length_a   1.000
_cell.length_b   1.000
_cell.length_c   1.000
_cell.angle_alpha   90.00
_cell.angle_beta   90.00
_cell.angle_gamma   90.00
#
_symmetry.space_group_name_H-M   'P 1'
#
loop_
_entity.id
_entity.type
_entity.pdbx_description
1 polymer ?
#
loop_
_entity_poly.entity_id
_entity_poly.type
_entity_poly.pdbx_seq_one_letter_code
_entity_poly.pdbx_strand_id
1 'polypeptide(L)'
;MRKKSVFLLIIALLSISCKRSDRNSSSRTDPIDGTQHVYNTGEPLKGKTPLEVTEVFRIEPSEVDQENPPLFETAVKDDLGNLYLGDHQNVRVYKFESGGRLVARFLNKGQGPGEFPGFGDVQFVDNHVWVVGTWPLKIAKFTLDGQFVNEWMFPSFRNFYLRTQVIAEDKYLTVSYREEGEGQGRKRVSALINSNEDFLTSYYEAENAGIFRIRTGQQEGPALASTSPLISADIHHAYDRDSGTIFVCNNREYEVVAKNFDGTNKLVIHKDHEKIGLDQAAKENILQMIAPQIPPEAKQSAVEQLPPALNAIWGMTVILGGYLAVKRITGLESVEIDLFDEEGRLLYTILPSAEIPDLRAVKIFGNSIGVVSELAEKNIYVEYKVKNMKGILD
;
A
#
# COMPACT_ATOMS: atom_id res chain seq x y z
N MET A 1 -26.98 -16.66 -81.29
CA MET A 1 -25.96 -16.78 -80.19
C MET A 1 -26.27 -15.76 -79.11
N ARG A 2 -26.86 -16.18 -77.97
CA ARG A 2 -27.27 -15.30 -76.88
C ARG A 2 -26.35 -15.53 -75.71
N LYS A 3 -25.56 -14.49 -75.30
CA LYS A 3 -24.73 -14.49 -74.09
C LYS A 3 -25.64 -14.21 -72.89
N LYS A 4 -25.70 -15.14 -71.95
CA LYS A 4 -26.33 -14.95 -70.63
C LYS A 4 -25.30 -14.39 -69.68
N SER A 5 -25.51 -13.14 -69.20
CA SER A 5 -24.77 -12.56 -68.14
C SER A 5 -25.32 -13.07 -66.78
N VAL A 6 -24.47 -13.72 -66.00
CA VAL A 6 -24.77 -14.12 -64.63
C VAL A 6 -24.39 -12.98 -63.75
N PHE A 7 -25.38 -12.38 -63.10
CA PHE A 7 -25.18 -11.36 -62.01
C PHE A 7 -24.94 -12.09 -60.69
N LEU A 8 -23.71 -11.99 -60.18
CA LEU A 8 -23.36 -12.55 -58.89
C LEU A 8 -23.70 -11.51 -57.84
N LEU A 9 -24.75 -11.75 -57.05
CA LEU A 9 -25.16 -10.89 -55.91
C LEU A 9 -24.33 -11.30 -54.68
N ILE A 10 -23.33 -10.51 -54.33
CA ILE A 10 -22.58 -10.67 -53.07
C ILE A 10 -23.39 -10.02 -51.96
N ILE A 11 -24.06 -10.83 -51.16
CA ILE A 11 -24.68 -10.40 -49.91
C ILE A 11 -23.57 -10.36 -48.86
N ALA A 12 -23.10 -9.15 -48.55
CA ALA A 12 -22.25 -8.91 -47.40
C ALA A 12 -23.10 -8.99 -46.10
N LEU A 13 -23.05 -10.15 -45.45
CA LEU A 13 -23.55 -10.29 -44.08
C LEU A 13 -22.67 -9.49 -43.15
N LEU A 14 -23.09 -8.28 -42.85
CA LEU A 14 -22.61 -7.52 -41.69
C LEU A 14 -23.07 -8.28 -40.44
N SER A 15 -22.19 -9.15 -39.93
CA SER A 15 -22.33 -9.69 -38.58
C SER A 15 -22.12 -8.55 -37.58
N ILE A 16 -23.22 -7.89 -37.23
CA ILE A 16 -23.29 -7.06 -36.05
C ILE A 16 -23.14 -8.04 -34.87
N SER A 17 -21.91 -8.21 -34.40
CA SER A 17 -21.65 -8.85 -33.15
C SER A 17 -22.22 -7.93 -32.04
N CYS A 18 -23.51 -8.07 -31.75
CA CYS A 18 -24.06 -7.61 -30.51
C CYS A 18 -23.31 -8.34 -29.40
N LYS A 19 -22.28 -7.71 -28.82
CA LYS A 19 -21.79 -8.09 -27.50
C LYS A 19 -23.01 -8.10 -26.58
N ARG A 20 -23.50 -9.29 -26.29
CA ARG A 20 -24.48 -9.52 -25.23
C ARG A 20 -23.86 -8.90 -23.98
N SER A 21 -24.33 -7.74 -23.58
CA SER A 21 -24.07 -7.19 -22.27
C SER A 21 -24.62 -8.23 -21.29
N ASP A 22 -23.72 -8.97 -20.65
CA ASP A 22 -24.07 -9.82 -19.52
C ASP A 22 -24.67 -8.90 -18.47
N ARG A 23 -26.01 -8.93 -18.32
CA ARG A 23 -26.76 -8.13 -17.35
C ARG A 23 -26.44 -8.45 -15.89
N ASN A 24 -25.46 -9.34 -15.65
CA ASN A 24 -24.92 -9.72 -14.34
C ASN A 24 -23.43 -9.38 -14.18
N SER A 25 -22.84 -8.57 -15.05
CA SER A 25 -21.46 -8.16 -14.89
C SER A 25 -21.37 -7.19 -13.69
N SER A 26 -20.64 -7.59 -12.66
CA SER A 26 -20.35 -6.76 -11.48
C SER A 26 -19.39 -5.60 -11.82
N SER A 27 -18.91 -5.50 -13.05
CA SER A 27 -18.06 -4.43 -13.54
C SER A 27 -18.54 -3.89 -14.88
N ARG A 28 -18.47 -2.56 -15.06
CA ARG A 28 -18.76 -1.83 -16.28
C ARG A 28 -17.53 -1.01 -16.65
N THR A 29 -17.22 -0.91 -17.93
CA THR A 29 -16.09 -0.12 -18.43
C THR A 29 -16.60 0.96 -19.37
N ASP A 30 -16.26 2.21 -19.09
CA ASP A 30 -16.59 3.37 -19.92
C ASP A 30 -15.30 4.15 -20.25
N PRO A 31 -15.05 4.53 -21.51
CA PRO A 31 -13.96 5.42 -21.85
C PRO A 31 -14.35 6.88 -21.49
N ILE A 32 -13.52 7.56 -20.73
CA ILE A 32 -13.67 8.98 -20.40
C ILE A 32 -12.34 9.66 -20.73
N ASP A 33 -12.35 10.68 -21.60
CA ASP A 33 -11.17 11.43 -22.03
C ASP A 33 -9.99 10.54 -22.49
N GLY A 34 -10.33 9.43 -23.17
CA GLY A 34 -9.36 8.46 -23.68
C GLY A 34 -8.83 7.46 -22.65
N THR A 35 -9.21 7.59 -21.38
CA THR A 35 -8.86 6.65 -20.31
C THR A 35 -10.02 5.69 -20.03
N GLN A 36 -9.72 4.41 -19.80
CA GLN A 36 -10.72 3.42 -19.40
C GLN A 36 -11.09 3.60 -17.93
N HIS A 37 -12.38 3.78 -17.63
CA HIS A 37 -12.93 3.81 -16.28
C HIS A 37 -13.67 2.51 -16.00
N VAL A 38 -13.23 1.76 -15.00
CA VAL A 38 -13.78 0.46 -14.62
C VAL A 38 -14.57 0.62 -13.33
N TYR A 39 -15.87 0.49 -13.42
CA TYR A 39 -16.80 0.62 -12.29
C TYR A 39 -17.14 -0.75 -11.74
N ASN A 40 -16.70 -1.06 -10.54
CA ASN A 40 -16.99 -2.29 -9.83
C ASN A 40 -18.16 -2.05 -8.88
N THR A 41 -19.35 -2.45 -9.30
CA THR A 41 -20.60 -2.30 -8.56
C THR A 41 -21.12 -3.66 -8.17
N GLY A 42 -21.30 -3.92 -6.88
CA GLY A 42 -21.82 -5.22 -6.41
C GLY A 42 -20.76 -6.23 -6.01
N GLU A 43 -21.08 -7.53 -6.17
CA GLU A 43 -20.25 -8.61 -5.69
C GLU A 43 -19.02 -8.86 -6.57
N PRO A 44 -17.89 -9.30 -5.98
CA PRO A 44 -16.70 -9.71 -6.72
C PRO A 44 -17.00 -10.85 -7.70
N LEU A 45 -16.33 -10.89 -8.85
CA LEU A 45 -16.53 -11.89 -9.89
C LEU A 45 -16.38 -13.34 -9.41
N LYS A 46 -15.49 -13.58 -8.47
CA LYS A 46 -15.21 -14.88 -7.87
C LYS A 46 -15.68 -14.99 -6.40
N GLY A 47 -16.37 -13.94 -5.91
CA GLY A 47 -17.02 -13.92 -4.60
C GLY A 47 -16.18 -13.38 -3.46
N LYS A 48 -16.78 -13.41 -2.27
CA LYS A 48 -16.16 -13.06 -0.99
C LYS A 48 -15.76 -14.34 -0.28
N THR A 49 -14.55 -14.37 0.27
CA THR A 49 -14.03 -15.55 0.95
C THR A 49 -13.17 -15.18 2.16
N PRO A 50 -13.35 -15.83 3.32
CA PRO A 50 -12.38 -15.74 4.38
C PRO A 50 -11.06 -16.37 3.94
N LEU A 51 -9.94 -15.93 4.51
CA LEU A 51 -8.66 -16.58 4.29
C LEU A 51 -8.66 -17.96 4.97
N GLU A 52 -8.53 -19.00 4.16
CA GLU A 52 -8.25 -20.33 4.66
C GLU A 52 -6.75 -20.56 4.65
N VAL A 53 -6.16 -20.70 5.83
CA VAL A 53 -4.72 -20.74 6.00
C VAL A 53 -4.24 -21.96 6.77
N THR A 54 -2.95 -22.24 6.67
CA THR A 54 -2.24 -23.17 7.56
C THR A 54 -0.93 -22.50 7.97
N GLU A 55 -0.69 -22.42 9.27
CA GLU A 55 0.59 -21.94 9.79
C GLU A 55 1.73 -22.82 9.25
N VAL A 56 2.77 -22.17 8.73
CA VAL A 56 3.98 -22.81 8.22
C VAL A 56 5.06 -22.77 9.29
N PHE A 57 5.31 -21.59 9.83
CA PHE A 57 6.22 -21.35 10.95
C PHE A 57 5.88 -20.05 11.65
N ARG A 58 6.44 -19.87 12.84
CA ARG A 58 6.41 -18.61 13.58
C ARG A 58 7.78 -18.24 14.07
N ILE A 59 8.00 -16.97 14.33
CA ILE A 59 9.22 -16.42 14.90
C ILE A 59 8.84 -15.65 16.15
N GLU A 60 9.25 -16.17 17.29
CA GLU A 60 9.10 -15.51 18.58
C GLU A 60 10.29 -14.58 18.80
N PRO A 61 10.09 -13.28 19.08
CA PRO A 61 11.17 -12.34 19.33
C PRO A 61 12.18 -12.78 20.38
N SER A 62 11.71 -13.41 21.46
CA SER A 62 12.54 -13.94 22.53
C SER A 62 13.45 -15.10 22.15
N GLU A 63 13.13 -15.80 21.04
CA GLU A 63 13.98 -16.87 20.49
C GLU A 63 15.09 -16.29 19.61
N VAL A 64 14.90 -15.07 19.09
CA VAL A 64 15.86 -14.35 18.27
C VAL A 64 16.91 -13.66 19.13
N ASP A 65 16.47 -12.98 20.17
CA ASP A 65 17.31 -12.32 21.17
C ASP A 65 16.57 -12.30 22.52
N GLN A 66 17.08 -13.01 23.53
CA GLN A 66 16.43 -13.10 24.83
C GLN A 66 16.61 -11.85 25.69
N GLU A 67 17.77 -11.19 25.53
CA GLU A 67 18.10 -10.00 26.34
C GLU A 67 17.44 -8.74 25.79
N ASN A 68 17.31 -8.66 24.44
CA ASN A 68 16.72 -7.54 23.75
C ASN A 68 15.81 -8.02 22.60
N PRO A 69 14.61 -8.54 22.91
CA PRO A 69 13.71 -9.09 21.91
C PRO A 69 13.37 -8.06 20.84
N PRO A 70 13.48 -8.42 19.53
CA PRO A 70 13.17 -7.48 18.46
C PRO A 70 11.67 -7.14 18.41
N LEU A 71 11.39 -5.91 17.96
CA LEU A 71 10.07 -5.44 17.61
C LEU A 71 9.94 -5.46 16.07
N PHE A 72 9.38 -6.55 15.52
CA PHE A 72 9.21 -6.64 14.07
C PHE A 72 8.08 -5.74 13.58
N GLU A 73 8.36 -4.93 12.56
CA GLU A 73 7.38 -3.98 12.00
C GLU A 73 7.29 -4.08 10.48
N THR A 74 8.37 -4.51 9.81
CA THR A 74 8.40 -4.72 8.37
C THR A 74 8.82 -6.13 8.03
N ALA A 75 8.28 -6.64 6.92
CA ALA A 75 8.60 -7.96 6.40
C ALA A 75 8.67 -7.92 4.87
N VAL A 76 9.71 -8.53 4.31
CA VAL A 76 9.85 -8.73 2.86
C VAL A 76 10.52 -10.07 2.59
N LYS A 77 10.25 -10.67 1.42
CA LYS A 77 10.91 -11.88 0.96
C LYS A 77 11.72 -11.64 -0.29
N ASP A 78 12.81 -12.38 -0.43
CA ASP A 78 13.56 -12.51 -1.69
C ASP A 78 12.97 -13.62 -2.58
N ASP A 79 13.48 -13.73 -3.81
CA ASP A 79 13.02 -14.72 -4.80
C ASP A 79 13.36 -16.18 -4.40
N LEU A 80 14.24 -16.39 -3.42
CA LEU A 80 14.54 -17.69 -2.84
C LEU A 80 13.62 -18.05 -1.67
N GLY A 81 12.73 -17.13 -1.29
CA GLY A 81 11.81 -17.28 -0.17
C GLY A 81 12.42 -16.99 1.20
N ASN A 82 13.66 -16.47 1.26
CA ASN A 82 14.20 -15.98 2.53
C ASN A 82 13.41 -14.75 3.00
N LEU A 83 13.19 -14.70 4.30
CA LEU A 83 12.44 -13.63 4.95
C LEU A 83 13.39 -12.63 5.59
N TYR A 84 13.12 -11.35 5.40
CA TYR A 84 13.82 -10.25 6.06
C TYR A 84 12.82 -9.50 6.93
N LEU A 85 13.06 -9.48 8.25
CA LEU A 85 12.25 -8.76 9.23
C LEU A 85 13.01 -7.54 9.74
N GLY A 86 12.35 -6.39 9.70
CA GLY A 86 12.89 -5.13 10.22
C GLY A 86 12.43 -4.85 11.64
N ASP A 87 13.39 -4.56 12.50
CA ASP A 87 13.21 -4.10 13.89
C ASP A 87 13.59 -2.63 13.97
N HIS A 88 12.58 -1.77 13.98
CA HIS A 88 12.77 -0.31 13.96
C HIS A 88 13.33 0.20 15.30
N GLN A 89 13.00 -0.45 16.40
CA GLN A 89 13.44 -0.04 17.73
C GLN A 89 14.96 -0.20 17.91
N ASN A 90 15.49 -1.36 17.50
CA ASN A 90 16.90 -1.69 17.62
C ASN A 90 17.70 -1.35 16.35
N VAL A 91 17.02 -0.85 15.31
CA VAL A 91 17.61 -0.52 14.00
C VAL A 91 18.37 -1.72 13.44
N ARG A 92 17.65 -2.83 13.23
CA ARG A 92 18.19 -4.09 12.73
C ARG A 92 17.31 -4.72 11.69
N VAL A 93 17.94 -5.46 10.78
CA VAL A 93 17.28 -6.37 9.86
C VAL A 93 17.76 -7.80 10.15
N TYR A 94 16.82 -8.71 10.31
CA TYR A 94 17.06 -10.13 10.56
C TYR A 94 16.67 -10.91 9.30
N LYS A 95 17.61 -11.76 8.82
CA LYS A 95 17.37 -12.67 7.70
C LYS A 95 17.08 -14.06 8.21
N PHE A 96 15.99 -14.64 7.74
CA PHE A 96 15.59 -16.03 8.02
C PHE A 96 15.54 -16.81 6.72
N GLU A 97 15.90 -18.09 6.73
CA GLU A 97 15.60 -19.00 5.64
C GLU A 97 14.09 -19.23 5.50
N SER A 98 13.68 -19.80 4.38
CA SER A 98 12.27 -20.09 4.08
C SER A 98 11.55 -20.98 5.11
N GLY A 99 12.30 -21.66 5.99
CA GLY A 99 11.78 -22.44 7.13
C GLY A 99 11.81 -21.70 8.47
N GLY A 100 12.09 -20.42 8.52
CA GLY A 100 12.10 -19.62 9.75
C GLY A 100 13.39 -19.68 10.57
N ARG A 101 14.47 -20.33 10.09
CA ARG A 101 15.77 -20.37 10.78
C ARG A 101 16.53 -19.06 10.57
N LEU A 102 16.92 -18.40 11.65
CA LEU A 102 17.76 -17.19 11.61
C LEU A 102 19.15 -17.52 11.03
N VAL A 103 19.58 -16.77 10.01
CA VAL A 103 20.86 -16.97 9.33
C VAL A 103 21.77 -15.76 9.32
N ALA A 104 21.20 -14.55 9.39
CA ALA A 104 21.98 -13.33 9.48
C ALA A 104 21.22 -12.21 10.20
N ARG A 105 21.99 -11.25 10.71
CA ARG A 105 21.50 -9.96 11.18
C ARG A 105 22.46 -8.89 10.72
N PHE A 106 21.93 -7.79 10.26
CA PHE A 106 22.70 -6.65 9.78
C PHE A 106 21.97 -5.36 10.05
N LEU A 107 22.54 -4.25 9.66
CA LEU A 107 22.15 -2.90 10.04
C LEU A 107 22.53 -2.58 11.48
N ASN A 108 22.94 -1.35 11.71
CA ASN A 108 23.25 -0.83 13.03
C ASN A 108 22.75 0.59 13.18
N LYS A 109 22.46 0.96 14.43
CA LYS A 109 22.14 2.33 14.77
C LYS A 109 23.39 3.20 14.70
N GLY A 110 23.33 4.27 13.89
CA GLY A 110 24.45 5.19 13.72
C GLY A 110 24.24 6.15 12.55
N GLN A 111 25.33 6.80 12.12
CA GLN A 111 25.34 7.78 11.03
C GLN A 111 26.42 7.47 9.97
N GLY A 112 27.16 6.40 10.15
CA GLY A 112 28.19 5.94 9.21
C GLY A 112 27.58 5.28 7.97
N PRO A 113 28.44 4.88 7.00
CA PRO A 113 28.00 4.14 5.82
C PRO A 113 27.26 2.85 6.20
N GLY A 114 26.05 2.65 5.66
CA GLY A 114 25.21 1.51 6.00
C GLY A 114 24.57 1.54 7.38
N GLU A 115 24.81 2.57 8.20
CA GLU A 115 24.15 2.75 9.50
C GLU A 115 22.96 3.71 9.40
N PHE A 116 21.98 3.57 10.28
CA PHE A 116 20.78 4.42 10.31
C PHE A 116 20.49 4.94 11.72
N PRO A 117 20.05 6.19 11.88
CA PRO A 117 19.49 6.66 13.14
C PRO A 117 18.13 6.00 13.43
N GLY A 118 17.40 5.62 12.38
CA GLY A 118 16.14 4.93 12.35
C GLY A 118 15.74 4.65 10.89
N PHE A 119 14.94 3.64 10.64
CA PHE A 119 14.43 3.33 9.30
C PHE A 119 12.94 3.05 9.35
N GLY A 120 12.29 3.07 8.21
CA GLY A 120 10.84 2.90 8.08
C GLY A 120 10.43 1.69 7.26
N ASP A 121 11.31 1.18 6.38
CA ASP A 121 10.95 0.07 5.52
C ASP A 121 12.17 -0.74 5.06
N VAL A 122 11.92 -2.01 4.76
CA VAL A 122 12.86 -2.95 4.14
C VAL A 122 12.22 -3.47 2.86
N GLN A 123 12.95 -3.39 1.75
CA GLN A 123 12.45 -3.77 0.43
C GLN A 123 13.42 -4.72 -0.26
N PHE A 124 12.89 -5.59 -1.13
CA PHE A 124 13.68 -6.45 -2.00
C PHE A 124 13.54 -5.96 -3.44
N VAL A 125 14.67 -5.56 -4.04
CA VAL A 125 14.72 -5.01 -5.39
C VAL A 125 16.00 -5.44 -6.07
N ASP A 126 15.90 -6.00 -7.27
CA ASP A 126 17.04 -6.39 -8.12
C ASP A 126 18.10 -7.21 -7.37
N ASN A 127 17.65 -8.29 -6.71
CA ASN A 127 18.50 -9.21 -5.95
C ASN A 127 19.32 -8.55 -4.81
N HIS A 128 18.78 -7.47 -4.23
CA HIS A 128 19.37 -6.75 -3.10
C HIS A 128 18.31 -6.42 -2.07
N VAL A 129 18.75 -6.28 -0.83
CA VAL A 129 17.93 -5.73 0.26
C VAL A 129 18.18 -4.23 0.34
N TRP A 130 17.09 -3.47 0.33
CA TRP A 130 17.13 -2.03 0.42
C TRP A 130 16.49 -1.60 1.73
N VAL A 131 17.17 -0.72 2.46
CA VAL A 131 16.67 -0.14 3.70
C VAL A 131 16.36 1.32 3.46
N VAL A 132 15.14 1.73 3.79
CA VAL A 132 14.65 3.10 3.61
C VAL A 132 14.55 3.76 4.97
N GLY A 133 15.35 4.78 5.21
CA GLY A 133 15.31 5.62 6.41
C GLY A 133 14.13 6.59 6.39
N THR A 134 13.82 7.15 7.55
CA THR A 134 12.68 8.08 7.69
C THR A 134 13.12 9.54 7.79
N TRP A 135 14.17 9.81 8.56
CA TRP A 135 14.61 11.17 8.81
C TRP A 135 16.08 11.23 9.25
N PRO A 136 16.97 11.87 8.48
CA PRO A 136 16.75 12.30 7.08
C PRO A 136 16.45 11.10 6.19
N LEU A 137 15.84 11.30 5.01
CA LEU A 137 15.68 10.21 4.07
C LEU A 137 17.05 9.74 3.62
N LYS A 138 17.34 8.51 3.94
CA LYS A 138 18.53 7.77 3.54
C LYS A 138 18.09 6.44 2.98
N ILE A 139 18.60 6.05 1.85
CA ILE A 139 18.31 4.75 1.24
C ILE A 139 19.65 4.03 1.10
N ALA A 140 19.75 2.83 1.64
CA ALA A 140 20.96 2.02 1.51
C ALA A 140 20.65 0.65 0.91
N LYS A 141 21.61 0.17 0.11
CA LYS A 141 21.59 -1.09 -0.61
C LYS A 141 22.53 -2.08 0.06
N PHE A 142 22.05 -3.30 0.29
CA PHE A 142 22.79 -4.40 0.88
C PHE A 142 22.70 -5.64 0.01
N THR A 143 23.72 -6.49 0.05
CA THR A 143 23.64 -7.84 -0.51
C THR A 143 22.60 -8.67 0.26
N LEU A 144 22.23 -9.83 -0.29
CA LEU A 144 21.32 -10.76 0.40
C LEU A 144 21.88 -11.29 1.73
N ASP A 145 23.20 -11.20 1.95
CA ASP A 145 23.85 -11.57 3.20
C ASP A 145 24.10 -10.39 4.13
N GLY A 146 23.53 -9.23 3.80
CA GLY A 146 23.57 -8.04 4.64
C GLY A 146 24.86 -7.23 4.57
N GLN A 147 25.70 -7.45 3.55
CA GLN A 147 26.90 -6.61 3.33
C GLN A 147 26.47 -5.28 2.69
N PHE A 148 26.97 -4.18 3.23
CA PHE A 148 26.72 -2.85 2.69
C PHE A 148 27.32 -2.73 1.28
N VAL A 149 26.54 -2.16 0.35
CA VAL A 149 26.94 -1.94 -1.05
C VAL A 149 27.09 -0.45 -1.34
N ASN A 150 26.03 0.32 -1.12
CA ASN A 150 25.98 1.75 -1.41
C ASN A 150 24.83 2.42 -0.65
N GLU A 151 24.86 3.76 -0.58
CA GLU A 151 23.79 4.54 0.01
C GLU A 151 23.60 5.88 -0.69
N TRP A 152 22.38 6.42 -0.56
CA TRP A 152 21.97 7.72 -1.07
C TRP A 152 21.34 8.51 0.07
N MET A 153 21.83 9.73 0.24
CA MET A 153 21.30 10.70 1.20
C MET A 153 20.49 11.75 0.46
N PHE A 154 19.33 12.06 0.98
CA PHE A 154 18.44 13.08 0.44
C PHE A 154 18.48 14.30 1.37
N PRO A 155 19.28 15.33 1.02
CA PRO A 155 19.60 16.41 1.96
C PRO A 155 18.48 17.44 2.12
N SER A 156 17.43 17.41 1.27
CA SER A 156 16.39 18.40 1.31
C SER A 156 15.49 18.24 2.53
N PHE A 157 15.68 19.08 3.54
CA PHE A 157 14.75 19.22 4.66
C PHE A 157 13.37 19.80 4.26
N ARG A 158 13.20 20.24 3.02
CA ARG A 158 11.97 20.85 2.50
C ARG A 158 10.94 19.81 2.07
N ASN A 159 11.40 18.64 1.62
CA ASN A 159 10.56 17.56 1.16
C ASN A 159 10.51 16.44 2.20
N PHE A 160 9.38 16.31 2.87
CA PHE A 160 9.16 15.20 3.79
C PHE A 160 8.71 13.99 2.97
N TYR A 161 9.62 13.07 2.71
CA TYR A 161 9.36 11.88 1.92
C TYR A 161 8.67 10.81 2.77
N LEU A 162 7.47 10.44 2.36
CA LEU A 162 6.71 9.35 2.97
C LEU A 162 6.51 8.23 1.94
N ARG A 163 6.37 7.00 2.42
CA ARG A 163 6.05 5.84 1.57
C ARG A 163 7.00 5.71 0.37
N THR A 164 8.30 5.82 0.61
CA THR A 164 9.28 5.68 -0.46
C THR A 164 9.43 4.22 -0.88
N GLN A 165 9.21 3.94 -2.16
CA GLN A 165 9.42 2.64 -2.78
C GLN A 165 10.60 2.72 -3.76
N VAL A 166 11.57 1.83 -3.60
CA VAL A 166 12.68 1.70 -4.53
C VAL A 166 12.18 0.98 -5.80
N ILE A 167 12.29 1.65 -6.93
CA ILE A 167 11.89 1.09 -8.24
C ILE A 167 13.08 0.44 -8.92
N ALA A 168 14.20 1.14 -8.92
CA ALA A 168 15.49 0.69 -9.41
C ALA A 168 16.58 1.56 -8.76
N GLU A 169 17.83 1.26 -9.03
CA GLU A 169 18.92 2.15 -8.65
C GLU A 169 18.71 3.55 -9.23
N ASP A 170 18.80 4.56 -8.40
CA ASP A 170 18.53 5.98 -8.72
C ASP A 170 17.12 6.30 -9.20
N LYS A 171 16.12 5.45 -8.84
CA LYS A 171 14.70 5.69 -9.12
C LYS A 171 13.83 5.32 -7.92
N TYR A 172 13.20 6.31 -7.33
CA TYR A 172 12.43 6.17 -6.11
C TYR A 172 11.03 6.75 -6.31
N LEU A 173 10.01 5.92 -6.14
CA LEU A 173 8.62 6.37 -6.09
C LEU A 173 8.31 6.81 -4.67
N THR A 174 7.91 8.06 -4.48
CA THR A 174 7.71 8.62 -3.14
C THR A 174 6.50 9.52 -3.08
N VAL A 175 5.99 9.72 -1.87
CA VAL A 175 5.01 10.76 -1.56
C VAL A 175 5.74 11.90 -0.84
N SER A 176 5.73 13.07 -1.43
CA SER A 176 6.41 14.25 -0.89
C SER A 176 5.51 15.49 -0.90
N TYR A 177 6.01 16.57 -0.33
CA TYR A 177 5.38 17.90 -0.47
C TYR A 177 6.06 18.69 -1.58
N ARG A 178 5.28 19.27 -2.46
CA ARG A 178 5.72 20.24 -3.46
C ARG A 178 5.26 21.63 -3.06
N GLU A 179 6.18 22.59 -2.99
CA GLU A 179 5.83 24.00 -2.75
C GLU A 179 5.28 24.64 -4.03
N GLU A 180 4.15 25.32 -3.93
CA GLU A 180 3.52 26.06 -5.05
C GLU A 180 3.92 27.55 -4.99
N GLY A 181 5.19 27.88 -5.25
CA GLY A 181 5.64 29.26 -5.23
C GLY A 181 5.66 29.91 -3.83
N GLU A 182 6.14 31.16 -3.75
CA GLU A 182 6.19 31.91 -2.49
C GLU A 182 4.75 32.19 -1.98
N GLY A 183 4.36 31.54 -0.88
CA GLY A 183 3.10 31.80 -0.16
C GLY A 183 1.86 31.06 -0.64
N GLN A 184 1.94 30.16 -1.63
CA GLN A 184 0.76 29.48 -2.20
C GLN A 184 0.41 28.13 -1.57
N GLY A 185 1.09 27.69 -0.52
CA GLY A 185 0.80 26.44 0.16
C GLY A 185 1.65 25.26 -0.32
N ARG A 186 1.33 24.05 0.16
CA ARG A 186 2.02 22.82 -0.18
C ARG A 186 1.04 21.79 -0.69
N LYS A 187 1.29 21.23 -1.87
CA LYS A 187 0.58 20.05 -2.36
C LYS A 187 1.31 18.77 -1.99
N ARG A 188 0.54 17.74 -1.75
CA ARG A 188 1.06 16.40 -1.62
C ARG A 188 1.14 15.76 -2.99
N VAL A 189 2.28 15.17 -3.33
CA VAL A 189 2.56 14.63 -4.66
C VAL A 189 3.12 13.22 -4.53
N SER A 190 2.57 12.27 -5.30
CA SER A 190 3.24 11.02 -5.60
C SER A 190 4.06 11.19 -6.86
N ALA A 191 5.36 10.97 -6.77
CA ALA A 191 6.29 11.22 -7.88
C ALA A 191 7.44 10.21 -7.90
N LEU A 192 7.99 9.99 -9.09
CA LEU A 192 9.28 9.36 -9.30
C LEU A 192 10.37 10.43 -9.15
N ILE A 193 11.35 10.16 -8.31
CA ILE A 193 12.52 11.04 -8.11
C ILE A 193 13.81 10.24 -8.29
N ASN A 194 14.91 10.95 -8.54
CA ASN A 194 16.25 10.39 -8.50
C ASN A 194 16.97 10.75 -7.18
N SER A 195 18.22 10.32 -7.03
CA SER A 195 19.05 10.62 -5.85
C SER A 195 19.44 12.09 -5.71
N ASN A 196 19.34 12.90 -6.77
CA ASN A 196 19.51 14.35 -6.71
C ASN A 196 18.22 15.09 -6.32
N GLU A 197 17.15 14.36 -5.97
CA GLU A 197 15.82 14.91 -5.67
C GLU A 197 15.11 15.56 -6.86
N ASP A 198 15.55 15.27 -8.10
CA ASP A 198 14.85 15.73 -9.29
C ASP A 198 13.54 14.98 -9.46
N PHE A 199 12.44 15.71 -9.66
CA PHE A 199 11.15 15.11 -10.01
C PHE A 199 11.17 14.67 -11.47
N LEU A 200 11.25 13.35 -11.71
CA LEU A 200 11.27 12.77 -13.05
C LEU A 200 9.87 12.69 -13.66
N THR A 201 8.89 12.25 -12.85
CA THR A 201 7.48 12.12 -13.26
C THR A 201 6.56 12.32 -12.07
N SER A 202 5.51 13.13 -12.22
CA SER A 202 4.43 13.27 -11.23
C SER A 202 3.27 12.35 -11.59
N TYR A 203 2.82 11.53 -10.65
CA TYR A 203 1.73 10.59 -10.89
C TYR A 203 0.40 11.05 -10.32
N TYR A 204 0.42 11.72 -9.18
CA TYR A 204 -0.79 12.15 -8.50
C TYR A 204 -0.51 13.36 -7.62
N GLU A 205 -1.43 14.33 -7.62
CA GLU A 205 -1.38 15.49 -6.74
C GLU A 205 -2.67 15.58 -5.93
N ALA A 206 -2.54 15.82 -4.64
CA ALA A 206 -3.69 16.00 -3.76
C ALA A 206 -3.57 17.28 -2.96
N GLU A 207 -4.59 18.11 -3.07
CA GLU A 207 -4.79 19.24 -2.18
C GLU A 207 -5.32 18.73 -0.83
N ASN A 208 -4.88 19.35 0.27
CA ASN A 208 -5.33 19.02 1.62
C ASN A 208 -5.11 17.54 2.05
N ALA A 209 -4.21 16.82 1.38
CA ALA A 209 -3.71 15.55 1.86
C ALA A 209 -2.58 15.77 2.86
N GLY A 210 -2.49 14.93 3.87
CA GLY A 210 -1.39 14.97 4.82
C GLY A 210 -1.77 14.56 6.23
N ILE A 211 -0.86 14.83 7.14
CA ILE A 211 -1.00 14.51 8.56
C ILE A 211 -2.22 15.25 9.12
N PHE A 212 -3.17 14.51 9.67
CA PHE A 212 -4.29 15.09 10.39
C PHE A 212 -3.77 15.76 11.68
N ARG A 213 -4.15 17.01 11.90
CA ARG A 213 -3.68 17.80 13.05
C ARG A 213 -4.85 18.28 13.87
N ILE A 214 -4.79 18.02 15.18
CA ILE A 214 -5.72 18.51 16.17
C ILE A 214 -5.07 19.66 16.93
N ARG A 215 -5.71 20.82 16.96
CA ARG A 215 -5.27 21.97 17.74
C ARG A 215 -5.92 21.90 19.13
N THR A 216 -5.12 21.96 20.20
CA THR A 216 -5.59 21.80 21.60
C THR A 216 -5.76 23.12 22.36
N GLY A 217 -5.73 24.27 21.66
CA GLY A 217 -5.89 25.58 22.29
C GLY A 217 -6.15 26.72 21.31
N GLN A 218 -6.46 27.90 21.81
CA GLN A 218 -6.82 29.07 20.99
C GLN A 218 -5.64 29.74 20.26
N GLN A 219 -4.40 29.49 20.64
CA GLN A 219 -3.19 30.01 19.96
C GLN A 219 -2.02 29.07 20.13
N GLU A 220 -1.35 28.71 19.04
CA GLU A 220 0.02 28.16 18.92
C GLU A 220 0.43 27.00 19.86
N GLY A 221 -0.50 26.28 20.46
CA GLY A 221 -0.18 25.07 21.22
C GLY A 221 0.30 23.93 20.29
N PRO A 222 1.03 22.93 20.81
CA PRO A 222 1.46 21.81 20.02
C PRO A 222 0.25 21.08 19.41
N ALA A 223 0.18 21.06 18.09
CA ALA A 223 -0.85 20.30 17.40
C ALA A 223 -0.54 18.81 17.59
N LEU A 224 -1.52 18.04 18.06
CA LEU A 224 -1.44 16.59 17.99
C LEU A 224 -1.56 16.19 16.51
N ALA A 225 -0.63 15.38 16.03
CA ALA A 225 -0.57 14.94 14.67
C ALA A 225 -0.86 13.44 14.58
N SER A 226 -1.70 13.02 13.65
CA SER A 226 -1.97 11.63 13.37
C SER A 226 -1.70 11.30 11.91
N THR A 227 -1.03 10.18 11.67
CA THR A 227 -0.82 9.59 10.35
C THR A 227 -1.73 8.39 10.11
N SER A 228 -2.68 8.12 11.03
CA SER A 228 -3.59 6.98 10.91
C SER A 228 -4.36 7.02 9.59
N PRO A 229 -4.30 5.96 8.77
CA PRO A 229 -5.05 5.89 7.51
C PRO A 229 -6.56 5.99 7.69
N LEU A 230 -7.08 5.77 8.89
CA LEU A 230 -8.51 5.90 9.20
C LEU A 230 -9.05 7.31 8.93
N ILE A 231 -8.25 8.34 9.27
CA ILE A 231 -8.71 9.74 9.27
C ILE A 231 -7.77 10.70 8.55
N SER A 232 -6.50 10.35 8.39
CA SER A 232 -5.53 11.17 7.67
C SER A 232 -5.65 10.93 6.18
N ALA A 233 -6.01 11.97 5.43
CA ALA A 233 -6.02 11.88 3.98
C ALA A 233 -4.59 11.78 3.46
N ASP A 234 -4.28 10.71 2.76
CA ASP A 234 -2.95 10.48 2.24
C ASP A 234 -2.98 9.89 0.82
N ILE A 235 -1.88 10.10 0.10
CA ILE A 235 -1.66 9.45 -1.17
C ILE A 235 -1.02 8.09 -0.89
N HIS A 236 -1.60 7.04 -1.46
CA HIS A 236 -1.01 5.72 -1.51
C HIS A 236 -0.58 5.43 -2.94
N HIS A 237 0.51 4.69 -3.07
CA HIS A 237 0.97 4.16 -4.34
C HIS A 237 1.41 2.71 -4.20
N ALA A 238 1.40 1.99 -5.32
CA ALA A 238 1.98 0.67 -5.48
C ALA A 238 2.54 0.54 -6.90
N TYR A 239 3.63 -0.19 -7.06
CA TYR A 239 4.29 -0.38 -8.33
C TYR A 239 4.25 -1.85 -8.74
N ASP A 240 3.73 -2.10 -9.92
CA ASP A 240 3.84 -3.39 -10.59
C ASP A 240 5.10 -3.40 -11.46
N ARG A 241 6.07 -4.17 -11.01
CA ARG A 241 7.36 -4.28 -11.68
C ARG A 241 7.25 -4.93 -13.05
N ASP A 242 6.37 -5.93 -13.18
CA ASP A 242 6.26 -6.74 -14.41
C ASP A 242 5.66 -5.93 -15.55
N SER A 243 4.61 -5.15 -15.27
CA SER A 243 3.95 -4.31 -16.28
C SER A 243 4.48 -2.88 -16.34
N GLY A 244 5.27 -2.44 -15.35
CA GLY A 244 5.69 -1.04 -15.19
C GLY A 244 4.55 -0.11 -14.79
N THR A 245 3.43 -0.65 -14.29
CA THR A 245 2.25 0.13 -13.92
C THR A 245 2.40 0.70 -12.51
N ILE A 246 2.06 1.97 -12.34
CA ILE A 246 2.02 2.64 -11.04
C ILE A 246 0.56 2.90 -10.69
N PHE A 247 0.12 2.33 -9.58
CA PHE A 247 -1.20 2.58 -9.00
C PHE A 247 -1.09 3.69 -7.97
N VAL A 248 -2.00 4.68 -8.04
CA VAL A 248 -2.05 5.79 -7.10
C VAL A 248 -3.49 6.08 -6.69
N CYS A 249 -3.69 6.47 -5.45
CA CYS A 249 -4.99 6.91 -4.96
C CYS A 249 -4.85 7.94 -3.83
N ASN A 250 -5.92 8.70 -3.62
CA ASN A 250 -6.16 9.35 -2.34
C ASN A 250 -7.05 8.42 -1.52
N ASN A 251 -6.62 8.08 -0.31
CA ASN A 251 -7.30 7.09 0.53
C ASN A 251 -8.70 7.49 1.04
N ARG A 252 -9.13 8.73 0.81
CA ARG A 252 -10.47 9.22 1.19
C ARG A 252 -11.59 8.56 0.39
N GLU A 253 -11.31 8.32 -0.90
CA GLU A 253 -12.29 7.77 -1.83
C GLU A 253 -11.81 6.40 -2.34
N TYR A 254 -12.75 5.57 -2.78
CA TYR A 254 -12.38 4.31 -3.38
C TYR A 254 -12.21 4.45 -4.90
N GLU A 255 -11.19 5.19 -5.26
CA GLU A 255 -10.76 5.38 -6.65
C GLU A 255 -9.26 5.17 -6.75
N VAL A 256 -8.81 4.27 -7.63
CA VAL A 256 -7.40 4.01 -7.89
C VAL A 256 -7.10 4.28 -9.35
N VAL A 257 -6.11 5.14 -9.59
CA VAL A 257 -5.63 5.45 -10.95
C VAL A 257 -4.41 4.60 -11.23
N ALA A 258 -4.49 3.77 -12.27
CA ALA A 258 -3.34 3.07 -12.83
C ALA A 258 -2.70 3.94 -13.92
N LYS A 259 -1.40 4.12 -13.83
CA LYS A 259 -0.62 4.95 -14.74
C LYS A 259 0.52 4.17 -15.36
N ASN A 260 0.85 4.52 -16.60
CA ASN A 260 2.08 4.10 -17.23
C ASN A 260 3.28 4.78 -16.55
N PHE A 261 4.47 4.22 -16.75
CA PHE A 261 5.70 4.76 -16.14
C PHE A 261 6.00 6.21 -16.57
N ASP A 262 5.50 6.64 -17.71
CA ASP A 262 5.61 8.03 -18.21
C ASP A 262 4.59 9.00 -17.57
N GLY A 263 3.72 8.52 -16.69
CA GLY A 263 2.69 9.31 -16.00
C GLY A 263 1.36 9.41 -16.73
N THR A 264 1.23 8.86 -17.94
CA THR A 264 -0.06 8.82 -18.65
C THR A 264 -1.03 7.84 -17.98
N ASN A 265 -2.33 8.16 -18.01
CA ASN A 265 -3.35 7.30 -17.44
C ASN A 265 -3.51 6.01 -18.28
N LYS A 266 -3.51 4.87 -17.63
CA LYS A 266 -3.81 3.56 -18.22
C LYS A 266 -5.28 3.19 -18.01
N LEU A 267 -5.74 3.24 -16.77
CA LEU A 267 -7.14 3.02 -16.40
C LEU A 267 -7.44 3.64 -15.03
N VAL A 268 -8.73 3.82 -14.72
CA VAL A 268 -9.21 4.25 -13.41
C VAL A 268 -10.15 3.19 -12.85
N ILE A 269 -9.86 2.70 -11.67
CA ILE A 269 -10.65 1.70 -10.96
C ILE A 269 -11.55 2.41 -9.96
N HIS A 270 -12.85 2.26 -10.13
CA HIS A 270 -13.86 2.71 -9.18
C HIS A 270 -14.48 1.50 -8.50
N LYS A 271 -14.73 1.61 -7.21
CA LYS A 271 -15.52 0.64 -6.46
C LYS A 271 -16.56 1.36 -5.62
N ASP A 272 -17.78 0.89 -5.66
CA ASP A 272 -18.82 1.36 -4.75
C ASP A 272 -18.38 1.10 -3.31
N HIS A 273 -18.35 2.14 -2.53
CA HIS A 273 -17.99 2.11 -1.12
C HIS A 273 -18.91 3.02 -0.32
N GLU A 274 -19.63 2.44 0.63
CA GLU A 274 -20.41 3.21 1.57
C GLU A 274 -19.49 3.84 2.61
N LYS A 275 -19.53 5.17 2.72
CA LYS A 275 -18.73 5.90 3.71
C LYS A 275 -19.21 5.57 5.11
N ILE A 276 -18.29 5.17 5.96
CA ILE A 276 -18.57 4.85 7.36
C ILE A 276 -18.59 6.15 8.14
N GLY A 277 -19.78 6.63 8.45
CA GLY A 277 -19.99 7.83 9.25
C GLY A 277 -19.48 7.67 10.68
N LEU A 278 -18.95 8.76 11.25
CA LEU A 278 -18.46 8.81 12.62
C LEU A 278 -19.43 9.57 13.50
N ASP A 279 -20.14 8.84 14.36
CA ASP A 279 -20.89 9.43 15.46
C ASP A 279 -19.95 9.91 16.59
N GLN A 280 -20.51 10.54 17.62
CA GLN A 280 -19.75 11.08 18.74
C GLN A 280 -18.92 10.00 19.44
N ALA A 281 -19.48 8.81 19.69
CA ALA A 281 -18.79 7.71 20.38
C ALA A 281 -17.62 7.16 19.54
N ALA A 282 -17.82 6.99 18.23
CA ALA A 282 -16.76 6.56 17.31
C ALA A 282 -15.62 7.58 17.26
N LYS A 283 -15.93 8.88 17.24
CA LYS A 283 -14.91 9.94 17.29
C LYS A 283 -14.12 9.93 18.59
N GLU A 284 -14.78 9.72 19.72
CA GLU A 284 -14.11 9.60 21.02
C GLU A 284 -13.16 8.38 21.07
N ASN A 285 -13.59 7.24 20.52
CA ASN A 285 -12.76 6.06 20.40
C ASN A 285 -11.52 6.33 19.52
N ILE A 286 -11.70 6.95 18.36
CA ILE A 286 -10.57 7.34 17.50
C ILE A 286 -9.61 8.24 18.25
N LEU A 287 -10.14 9.27 18.94
CA LEU A 287 -9.30 10.19 19.70
C LEU A 287 -8.49 9.47 20.79
N GLN A 288 -9.12 8.51 21.47
CA GLN A 288 -8.44 7.69 22.47
C GLN A 288 -7.29 6.84 21.86
N MET A 289 -7.50 6.32 20.63
CA MET A 289 -6.48 5.53 19.93
C MET A 289 -5.30 6.37 19.45
N ILE A 290 -5.56 7.56 18.89
CA ILE A 290 -4.51 8.38 18.24
C ILE A 290 -3.87 9.40 19.18
N ALA A 291 -4.54 9.77 20.26
CA ALA A 291 -4.12 10.81 21.20
C ALA A 291 -4.58 10.49 22.63
N PRO A 292 -4.16 9.35 23.21
CA PRO A 292 -4.61 8.93 24.56
C PRO A 292 -4.23 9.94 25.66
N GLN A 293 -3.24 10.80 25.40
CA GLN A 293 -2.71 11.78 26.36
C GLN A 293 -3.37 13.17 26.23
N ILE A 294 -4.44 13.31 25.41
CA ILE A 294 -5.10 14.60 25.23
C ILE A 294 -5.70 15.08 26.54
N PRO A 295 -5.48 16.34 26.95
CA PRO A 295 -6.07 16.88 28.17
C PRO A 295 -7.61 16.86 28.11
N PRO A 296 -8.29 16.56 29.24
CA PRO A 296 -9.75 16.47 29.28
C PRO A 296 -10.48 17.72 28.76
N GLU A 297 -9.95 18.91 29.03
CA GLU A 297 -10.47 20.18 28.58
C GLU A 297 -10.39 20.39 27.05
N ALA A 298 -9.46 19.72 26.39
CA ALA A 298 -9.28 19.78 24.92
C ALA A 298 -10.06 18.70 24.17
N LYS A 299 -10.57 17.66 24.86
CA LYS A 299 -11.22 16.51 24.21
C LYS A 299 -12.38 16.90 23.32
N GLN A 300 -13.31 17.73 23.81
CA GLN A 300 -14.48 18.12 23.05
C GLN A 300 -14.11 18.82 21.75
N SER A 301 -13.22 19.82 21.82
CA SER A 301 -12.73 20.53 20.63
C SER A 301 -11.97 19.63 19.67
N ALA A 302 -11.23 18.64 20.19
CA ALA A 302 -10.52 17.66 19.37
C ALA A 302 -11.48 16.73 18.62
N VAL A 303 -12.54 16.24 19.27
CA VAL A 303 -13.57 15.42 18.67
C VAL A 303 -14.31 16.17 17.54
N GLU A 304 -14.61 17.45 17.73
CA GLU A 304 -15.25 18.29 16.71
C GLU A 304 -14.39 18.49 15.45
N GLN A 305 -13.06 18.44 15.60
CA GLN A 305 -12.12 18.55 14.48
C GLN A 305 -11.99 17.24 13.67
N LEU A 306 -12.40 16.08 14.22
CA LEU A 306 -12.33 14.81 13.51
C LEU A 306 -13.25 14.80 12.28
N PRO A 307 -12.86 14.11 11.18
CA PRO A 307 -13.66 14.05 9.97
C PRO A 307 -15.04 13.42 10.25
N PRO A 308 -16.03 13.67 9.40
CA PRO A 308 -17.38 13.12 9.58
C PRO A 308 -17.47 11.63 9.25
N ALA A 309 -16.48 11.08 8.54
CA ALA A 309 -16.45 9.67 8.13
C ALA A 309 -15.00 9.16 8.06
N LEU A 310 -14.85 7.85 8.12
CA LEU A 310 -13.56 7.16 7.85
C LEU A 310 -13.16 7.32 6.38
N ASN A 311 -11.86 7.23 6.13
CA ASN A 311 -11.32 7.08 4.79
C ASN A 311 -11.71 5.70 4.21
N ALA A 312 -11.63 5.54 2.89
CA ALA A 312 -12.01 4.30 2.22
C ALA A 312 -10.89 3.25 2.22
N ILE A 313 -9.64 3.69 2.07
CA ILE A 313 -8.49 2.81 1.83
C ILE A 313 -7.49 2.91 2.97
N TRP A 314 -7.12 1.75 3.53
CA TRP A 314 -6.03 1.62 4.50
C TRP A 314 -4.66 1.59 3.84
N GLY A 315 -4.56 0.96 2.68
CA GLY A 315 -3.35 0.82 1.90
C GLY A 315 -3.54 -0.08 0.70
N MET A 316 -2.54 -0.16 -0.16
CA MET A 316 -2.56 -1.03 -1.34
C MET A 316 -1.16 -1.58 -1.66
N THR A 317 -1.12 -2.70 -2.35
CA THR A 317 0.11 -3.34 -2.83
C THR A 317 -0.18 -4.12 -4.12
N VAL A 318 0.84 -4.30 -4.94
CA VAL A 318 0.79 -5.26 -6.04
C VAL A 318 1.34 -6.59 -5.55
N ILE A 319 0.67 -7.67 -5.89
CA ILE A 319 1.07 -9.04 -5.57
C ILE A 319 1.47 -9.78 -6.83
N LEU A 320 2.06 -10.97 -6.69
CA LEU A 320 2.48 -11.82 -7.82
C LEU A 320 1.37 -11.97 -8.85
N GLY A 321 1.75 -11.91 -10.13
CA GLY A 321 0.81 -11.96 -11.26
C GLY A 321 0.15 -10.62 -11.57
N GLY A 322 0.65 -9.50 -11.02
CA GLY A 322 0.17 -8.16 -11.35
C GLY A 322 -1.19 -7.80 -10.73
N TYR A 323 -1.69 -8.62 -9.78
CA TYR A 323 -2.94 -8.28 -9.09
C TYR A 323 -2.76 -7.13 -8.12
N LEU A 324 -3.67 -6.17 -8.15
CA LEU A 324 -3.73 -5.08 -7.17
C LEU A 324 -4.55 -5.52 -5.96
N ALA A 325 -3.92 -5.55 -4.78
CA ALA A 325 -4.58 -5.77 -3.50
C ALA A 325 -4.81 -4.43 -2.79
N VAL A 326 -6.07 -4.08 -2.56
CA VAL A 326 -6.49 -2.86 -1.86
C VAL A 326 -7.11 -3.22 -0.53
N LYS A 327 -6.52 -2.76 0.57
CA LYS A 327 -7.07 -2.91 1.92
C LYS A 327 -8.14 -1.84 2.12
N ARG A 328 -9.40 -2.24 2.08
CA ARG A 328 -10.57 -1.39 2.27
C ARG A 328 -10.96 -1.32 3.73
N ILE A 329 -11.16 -0.11 4.24
CA ILE A 329 -11.63 0.12 5.62
C ILE A 329 -13.11 -0.25 5.70
N THR A 330 -13.47 -1.14 6.63
CA THR A 330 -14.84 -1.60 6.89
C THR A 330 -15.31 -1.29 8.31
N GLY A 331 -14.45 -0.71 9.13
CA GLY A 331 -14.71 -0.30 10.49
C GLY A 331 -13.49 0.30 11.16
N LEU A 332 -13.60 0.68 12.42
CA LEU A 332 -12.48 1.27 13.19
C LEU A 332 -11.30 0.29 13.33
N GLU A 333 -11.60 -1.00 13.45
CA GLU A 333 -10.61 -2.05 13.68
C GLU A 333 -10.62 -3.12 12.58
N SER A 334 -11.34 -2.89 11.50
CA SER A 334 -11.52 -3.90 10.46
C SER A 334 -11.23 -3.37 9.07
N VAL A 335 -10.58 -4.23 8.29
CA VAL A 335 -10.38 -4.04 6.86
C VAL A 335 -10.68 -5.35 6.12
N GLU A 336 -11.07 -5.23 4.87
CA GLU A 336 -11.15 -6.32 3.90
C GLU A 336 -10.12 -6.06 2.80
N ILE A 337 -9.72 -7.10 2.05
CA ILE A 337 -8.79 -6.94 0.94
C ILE A 337 -9.54 -7.22 -0.35
N ASP A 338 -9.67 -6.20 -1.19
CA ASP A 338 -10.22 -6.32 -2.54
C ASP A 338 -9.09 -6.59 -3.53
N LEU A 339 -9.21 -7.66 -4.32
CA LEU A 339 -8.23 -8.05 -5.34
C LEU A 339 -8.76 -7.73 -6.73
N PHE A 340 -7.99 -6.94 -7.47
CA PHE A 340 -8.29 -6.54 -8.85
C PHE A 340 -7.30 -7.18 -9.81
N ASP A 341 -7.79 -7.53 -11.01
CA ASP A 341 -6.95 -7.97 -12.12
C ASP A 341 -6.33 -6.77 -12.88
N GLU A 342 -5.56 -7.07 -13.91
CA GLU A 342 -4.87 -6.06 -14.73
C GLU A 342 -5.83 -5.16 -15.54
N GLU A 343 -7.08 -5.60 -15.76
CA GLU A 343 -8.15 -4.81 -16.35
C GLU A 343 -8.93 -3.98 -15.31
N GLY A 344 -8.57 -4.04 -14.04
CA GLY A 344 -9.20 -3.31 -12.95
C GLY A 344 -10.54 -3.89 -12.49
N ARG A 345 -10.88 -5.15 -12.84
CA ARG A 345 -12.09 -5.82 -12.39
C ARG A 345 -11.88 -6.45 -11.03
N LEU A 346 -12.84 -6.29 -10.14
CA LEU A 346 -12.83 -6.88 -8.81
C LEU A 346 -13.05 -8.40 -8.89
N LEU A 347 -12.00 -9.17 -8.61
CA LEU A 347 -12.06 -10.63 -8.64
C LEU A 347 -12.56 -11.22 -7.34
N TYR A 348 -11.96 -10.82 -6.22
CA TYR A 348 -12.26 -11.33 -4.88
C TYR A 348 -12.34 -10.20 -3.87
N THR A 349 -13.11 -10.42 -2.83
CA THR A 349 -12.97 -9.72 -1.55
C THR A 349 -12.56 -10.74 -0.48
N ILE A 350 -11.38 -10.56 0.09
CA ILE A 350 -10.85 -11.39 1.17
C ILE A 350 -11.38 -10.84 2.49
N LEU A 351 -12.00 -11.71 3.25
CA LEU A 351 -12.54 -11.41 4.57
C LEU A 351 -11.57 -11.87 5.67
N PRO A 352 -11.59 -11.23 6.85
CA PRO A 352 -10.94 -11.77 8.04
C PRO A 352 -11.36 -13.22 8.33
N SER A 353 -10.49 -13.98 8.97
CA SER A 353 -10.78 -15.33 9.45
C SER A 353 -10.51 -15.43 10.96
N ALA A 354 -10.84 -16.55 11.56
CA ALA A 354 -10.54 -16.78 12.98
C ALA A 354 -9.03 -16.81 13.25
N GLU A 355 -8.24 -17.31 12.30
CA GLU A 355 -6.79 -17.38 12.37
C GLU A 355 -6.14 -16.03 12.12
N ILE A 356 -6.79 -15.17 11.29
CA ILE A 356 -6.30 -13.85 10.91
C ILE A 356 -7.44 -12.85 11.02
N PRO A 357 -7.74 -12.38 12.22
CA PRO A 357 -8.85 -11.46 12.47
C PRO A 357 -8.55 -10.03 11.99
N ASP A 358 -7.27 -9.66 11.85
CA ASP A 358 -6.85 -8.34 11.42
C ASP A 358 -6.03 -8.41 10.13
N LEU A 359 -6.64 -8.02 9.01
CA LEU A 359 -5.98 -7.98 7.72
C LEU A 359 -5.08 -6.73 7.52
N ARG A 360 -5.07 -5.78 8.46
CA ARG A 360 -4.19 -4.59 8.40
C ARG A 360 -2.73 -4.99 8.42
N ALA A 361 -2.40 -5.97 9.26
CA ALA A 361 -1.03 -6.47 9.47
C ALA A 361 -0.56 -7.48 8.41
N VAL A 362 -1.43 -7.93 7.51
CA VAL A 362 -1.11 -8.97 6.51
C VAL A 362 -0.19 -8.41 5.43
N LYS A 363 0.90 -9.15 5.15
CA LYS A 363 1.76 -9.00 3.97
C LYS A 363 1.57 -10.21 3.07
N ILE A 364 1.36 -10.00 1.78
CA ILE A 364 1.11 -11.07 0.81
C ILE A 364 2.41 -11.36 0.04
N PHE A 365 2.85 -12.62 0.04
CA PHE A 365 4.08 -13.10 -0.60
C PHE A 365 3.75 -14.28 -1.52
N GLY A 366 3.21 -14.01 -2.71
CA GLY A 366 2.77 -15.09 -3.59
C GLY A 366 1.73 -15.98 -2.92
N ASN A 367 2.03 -17.27 -2.75
CA ASN A 367 1.13 -18.28 -2.14
C ASN A 367 1.19 -18.32 -0.60
N SER A 368 1.93 -17.43 0.02
CA SER A 368 1.99 -17.28 1.47
C SER A 368 1.66 -15.86 1.90
N ILE A 369 1.28 -15.75 3.16
CA ILE A 369 1.11 -14.46 3.81
C ILE A 369 1.88 -14.44 5.11
N GLY A 370 2.49 -13.29 5.40
CA GLY A 370 3.12 -13.01 6.68
C GLY A 370 2.25 -12.08 7.49
N VAL A 371 2.13 -12.34 8.77
CA VAL A 371 1.45 -11.47 9.73
C VAL A 371 2.44 -11.08 10.80
N VAL A 372 2.69 -9.78 10.91
CA VAL A 372 3.36 -9.21 12.07
C VAL A 372 2.25 -8.76 13.02
N SER A 373 2.10 -9.45 14.14
CA SER A 373 0.97 -9.27 15.04
C SER A 373 1.42 -8.97 16.47
N GLU A 374 0.80 -7.99 17.09
CA GLU A 374 0.86 -7.78 18.54
C GLU A 374 -0.06 -8.79 19.25
N LEU A 375 0.33 -10.06 19.28
CA LEU A 375 -0.36 -11.06 20.09
C LEU A 375 0.18 -11.02 21.52
N ALA A 376 -0.68 -10.69 22.48
CA ALA A 376 -0.37 -10.70 23.92
C ALA A 376 0.90 -9.90 24.31
N GLU A 377 1.01 -8.65 23.86
CA GLU A 377 2.17 -7.77 24.10
C GLU A 377 3.48 -8.20 23.41
N LYS A 378 3.42 -9.15 22.48
CA LYS A 378 4.57 -9.61 21.71
C LYS A 378 4.33 -9.41 20.22
N ASN A 379 5.24 -8.77 19.52
CA ASN A 379 5.24 -8.68 18.07
C ASN A 379 5.84 -9.95 17.48
N ILE A 380 5.03 -10.97 17.33
CA ILE A 380 5.43 -12.20 16.65
C ILE A 380 5.24 -12.08 15.13
N TYR A 381 6.11 -12.75 14.38
CA TYR A 381 5.88 -13.00 12.96
C TYR A 381 5.33 -14.40 12.77
N VAL A 382 4.23 -14.52 12.03
CA VAL A 382 3.68 -15.83 11.66
C VAL A 382 3.53 -15.89 10.14
N GLU A 383 4.03 -16.97 9.57
CA GLU A 383 3.83 -17.27 8.16
C GLU A 383 2.76 -18.33 7.98
N TYR A 384 1.85 -18.05 7.06
CA TYR A 384 0.76 -18.92 6.68
C TYR A 384 0.81 -19.24 5.18
N LYS A 385 0.50 -20.48 4.85
CA LYS A 385 0.16 -20.90 3.48
C LYS A 385 -1.32 -20.70 3.25
N VAL A 386 -1.69 -20.04 2.14
CA VAL A 386 -3.08 -19.84 1.72
C VAL A 386 -3.56 -21.08 0.96
N LYS A 387 -4.79 -21.56 1.25
CA LYS A 387 -5.36 -22.80 0.67
C LYS A 387 -6.40 -22.54 -0.40
N ASN A 388 -7.17 -21.47 -0.28
CA ASN A 388 -8.39 -21.23 -1.06
C ASN A 388 -8.27 -20.19 -2.16
N MET A 389 -7.05 -19.76 -2.51
CA MET A 389 -6.81 -18.77 -3.57
C MET A 389 -5.94 -19.30 -4.71
N LYS A 390 -6.18 -20.55 -5.09
CA LYS A 390 -5.48 -21.19 -6.21
C LYS A 390 -5.70 -20.43 -7.52
N GLY A 391 -4.60 -20.25 -8.26
CA GLY A 391 -4.59 -19.49 -9.52
C GLY A 391 -4.51 -17.98 -9.35
N ILE A 392 -4.32 -17.47 -8.12
CA ILE A 392 -4.05 -16.06 -7.82
C ILE A 392 -2.80 -15.91 -6.95
N LEU A 393 -2.63 -16.80 -5.97
CA LEU A 393 -1.51 -16.78 -5.03
C LEU A 393 -0.62 -18.04 -5.16
N ASP A 394 -0.73 -18.77 -6.26
CA ASP A 394 0.08 -19.97 -6.52
C ASP A 394 1.41 -19.62 -7.19
#